data_18d1f0b4733ee4e9a05a5d28b032a15b
#
_entry.id   18d1f0b4733ee4e9a05a5d28b032a15b
#
_cell.length_a   1.000
_cell.length_b   1.000
_cell.length_c   1.000
_cell.angle_alpha   90.00
_cell.angle_beta   90.00
_cell.angle_gamma   90.00
#
_symmetry.space_group_name_H-M   'P 1'
#
loop_
_entity.id
_entity.type
_entity.pdbx_description
1 polymer ?
#
loop_
_entity_poly.entity_id
_entity_poly.type
_entity_poly.pdbx_seq_one_letter_code
_entity_poly.pdbx_strand_id
1 'polypeptide(L)'
;MKNIKKIAILRANALGDFLVTLPAIQAIRTTYPETEIILLGRPWHKNFLVAGRTPVDRVIIVPVMKGIRNEINGSENPAEQQAFFEEMQNEHFDIAIHFQGNGISANPFLNRLKAALTVGLTTESAEPIDRSIPFYYYQSEVLRYLEVAGLIDAKTDCVEPQIKVLDQDAEEIKGLLNFLDKKPFVVLNPFAVDIRRAWAAGNYAPLADWLKEKGFEVLFTGSKEEKEGVDQIISKMKNKAINTCGSVTLGGLAAILQNAVLVISGDTGPLHLARAVNTPTVGLYWAPNLINWGPLSRSIHRPVISWNMACPFCGVVPNDPYPFEPQNDCKHEISFVRDVTIEAVREAAEALLFKQEKKEILNRNYSNKIYGK
;
A
#
# COMPACT_ATOMS: atom_id res chain seq x y z
N MET A 1 14.51 -15.07 25.51
CA MET A 1 13.03 -15.16 25.69
C MET A 1 12.61 -16.63 25.66
N LYS A 2 11.49 -17.00 26.35
CA LYS A 2 10.88 -18.33 26.22
C LYS A 2 10.62 -18.64 24.75
N ASN A 3 10.57 -19.94 24.41
CA ASN A 3 10.27 -20.41 23.06
C ASN A 3 8.88 -19.88 22.60
N ILE A 4 8.85 -18.80 21.79
CA ILE A 4 7.64 -18.19 21.26
C ILE A 4 7.14 -19.08 20.12
N LYS A 5 5.92 -19.58 20.19
CA LYS A 5 5.32 -20.52 19.23
C LYS A 5 4.31 -19.85 18.32
N LYS A 6 3.51 -18.89 18.84
CA LYS A 6 2.42 -18.25 18.09
C LYS A 6 2.40 -16.75 18.31
N ILE A 7 2.40 -15.99 17.22
CA ILE A 7 2.22 -14.53 17.21
C ILE A 7 0.98 -14.20 16.39
N ALA A 8 0.00 -13.55 17.04
CA ALA A 8 -1.14 -12.95 16.35
C ALA A 8 -0.82 -11.50 15.97
N ILE A 9 -1.12 -11.13 14.74
CA ILE A 9 -0.95 -9.76 14.23
C ILE A 9 -2.31 -9.23 13.76
N LEU A 10 -2.83 -8.20 14.39
CA LEU A 10 -4.06 -7.53 13.98
C LEU A 10 -3.75 -6.47 12.91
N ARG A 11 -4.26 -6.69 11.68
CA ARG A 11 -4.31 -5.70 10.60
C ARG A 11 -5.48 -6.01 9.66
N ALA A 12 -6.65 -5.43 9.92
CA ALA A 12 -7.89 -5.72 9.20
C ALA A 12 -8.34 -4.56 8.30
N ASN A 13 -7.41 -3.91 7.59
CA ASN A 13 -7.63 -2.72 6.76
C ASN A 13 -7.49 -3.03 5.25
N ALA A 14 -7.26 -1.98 4.44
CA ALA A 14 -7.09 -2.08 2.99
C ALA A 14 -5.71 -2.64 2.59
N LEU A 15 -5.53 -2.86 1.27
CA LEU A 15 -4.31 -3.45 0.72
C LEU A 15 -3.06 -2.64 1.04
N GLY A 16 -3.09 -1.33 0.79
CA GLY A 16 -1.95 -0.45 1.06
C GLY A 16 -1.56 -0.46 2.55
N ASP A 17 -2.57 -0.40 3.43
CA ASP A 17 -2.40 -0.46 4.88
C ASP A 17 -1.71 -1.76 5.35
N PHE A 18 -2.00 -2.89 4.72
CA PHE A 18 -1.34 -4.15 5.02
C PHE A 18 0.10 -4.15 4.48
N LEU A 19 0.31 -3.72 3.23
CA LEU A 19 1.62 -3.80 2.60
C LEU A 19 2.69 -3.00 3.35
N VAL A 20 2.35 -1.85 3.93
CA VAL A 20 3.31 -1.05 4.74
C VAL A 20 3.68 -1.71 6.07
N THR A 21 2.98 -2.77 6.51
CA THR A 21 3.36 -3.55 7.69
C THR A 21 4.39 -4.64 7.39
N LEU A 22 4.60 -4.99 6.12
CA LEU A 22 5.45 -6.12 5.74
C LEU A 22 6.89 -6.02 6.24
N PRO A 23 7.56 -4.85 6.27
CA PRO A 23 8.89 -4.75 6.86
C PRO A 23 8.92 -5.19 8.35
N ALA A 24 7.90 -4.78 9.12
CA ALA A 24 7.78 -5.19 10.52
C ALA A 24 7.47 -6.69 10.67
N ILE A 25 6.59 -7.25 9.83
CA ILE A 25 6.28 -8.68 9.82
C ILE A 25 7.52 -9.51 9.42
N GLN A 26 8.30 -9.02 8.45
CA GLN A 26 9.56 -9.66 8.06
C GLN A 26 10.60 -9.61 9.19
N ALA A 27 10.69 -8.49 9.91
CA ALA A 27 11.56 -8.39 11.10
C ALA A 27 11.15 -9.42 12.18
N ILE A 28 9.85 -9.58 12.42
CA ILE A 28 9.30 -10.60 13.35
C ILE A 28 9.69 -12.00 12.88
N ARG A 29 9.50 -12.34 11.61
CA ARG A 29 9.88 -13.65 11.04
C ARG A 29 11.38 -13.92 11.18
N THR A 30 12.22 -12.92 10.92
CA THR A 30 13.67 -13.06 11.03
C THR A 30 14.10 -13.32 12.47
N THR A 31 13.44 -12.66 13.43
CA THR A 31 13.73 -12.80 14.87
C THR A 31 13.17 -14.11 15.46
N TYR A 32 12.02 -14.55 14.96
CA TYR A 32 11.30 -15.73 15.41
C TYR A 32 11.03 -16.69 14.24
N PRO A 33 12.05 -17.38 13.70
CA PRO A 33 11.96 -18.15 12.46
C PRO A 33 10.98 -19.33 12.53
N GLU A 34 10.86 -19.98 13.71
CA GLU A 34 10.02 -21.16 13.92
C GLU A 34 8.62 -20.86 14.47
N THR A 35 8.29 -19.58 14.64
CA THR A 35 7.02 -19.14 15.21
C THR A 35 5.93 -19.11 14.14
N GLU A 36 4.72 -19.59 14.44
CA GLU A 36 3.55 -19.40 13.60
C GLU A 36 3.10 -17.93 13.67
N ILE A 37 3.16 -17.22 12.54
CA ILE A 37 2.67 -15.84 12.40
C ILE A 37 1.26 -15.87 11.82
N ILE A 38 0.28 -15.44 12.61
CA ILE A 38 -1.13 -15.48 12.28
C ILE A 38 -1.64 -14.05 12.07
N LEU A 39 -2.12 -13.74 10.87
CA LEU A 39 -2.76 -12.45 10.60
C LEU A 39 -4.25 -12.52 10.95
N LEU A 40 -4.70 -11.65 11.84
CA LEU A 40 -6.11 -11.37 12.11
C LEU A 40 -6.54 -10.27 11.13
N GLY A 41 -7.24 -10.66 10.05
CA GLY A 41 -7.44 -9.82 8.90
C GLY A 41 -8.84 -9.88 8.26
N ARG A 42 -8.95 -9.40 7.04
CA ARG A 42 -10.17 -9.38 6.22
C ARG A 42 -10.23 -10.58 5.27
N PRO A 43 -11.39 -10.89 4.66
CA PRO A 43 -11.53 -12.00 3.72
C PRO A 43 -10.52 -11.95 2.55
N TRP A 44 -10.25 -10.76 1.99
CA TRP A 44 -9.30 -10.63 0.89
C TRP A 44 -7.87 -11.03 1.26
N HIS A 45 -7.46 -10.86 2.53
CA HIS A 45 -6.15 -11.33 2.99
C HIS A 45 -6.03 -12.85 2.85
N LYS A 46 -7.08 -13.61 3.19
CA LYS A 46 -7.06 -15.07 3.08
C LYS A 46 -6.87 -15.54 1.64
N ASN A 47 -7.47 -14.82 0.68
CA ASN A 47 -7.34 -15.14 -0.74
C ASN A 47 -5.99 -14.73 -1.32
N PHE A 48 -5.40 -13.64 -0.82
CA PHE A 48 -4.14 -13.09 -1.33
C PHE A 48 -2.92 -13.68 -0.64
N LEU A 49 -2.95 -13.85 0.70
CA LEU A 49 -1.80 -14.30 1.49
C LEU A 49 -1.73 -15.82 1.54
N VAL A 50 -1.58 -16.43 0.38
CA VAL A 50 -1.32 -17.86 0.26
C VAL A 50 0.14 -18.18 0.65
N ALA A 51 0.42 -19.44 0.97
CA ALA A 51 1.72 -19.90 1.44
C ALA A 51 2.87 -19.44 0.53
N GLY A 52 3.92 -18.92 1.11
CA GLY A 52 5.14 -18.49 0.42
C GLY A 52 5.10 -17.07 -0.16
N ARG A 53 3.96 -16.37 -0.16
CA ARG A 53 3.86 -14.99 -0.67
C ARG A 53 4.46 -13.96 0.28
N THR A 54 4.22 -14.12 1.56
CA THR A 54 4.68 -13.23 2.64
C THR A 54 5.15 -14.04 3.83
N PRO A 55 5.72 -13.41 4.87
CA PRO A 55 6.08 -14.12 6.11
C PRO A 55 4.90 -14.60 6.96
N VAL A 56 3.65 -14.32 6.58
CA VAL A 56 2.44 -14.76 7.28
C VAL A 56 2.17 -16.24 6.97
N ASP A 57 1.95 -17.06 7.98
CA ASP A 57 1.66 -18.47 7.82
C ASP A 57 0.18 -18.77 7.66
N ARG A 58 -0.67 -18.06 8.41
CA ARG A 58 -2.12 -18.28 8.43
C ARG A 58 -2.89 -16.98 8.56
N VAL A 59 -4.07 -16.92 7.95
CA VAL A 59 -5.00 -15.80 8.08
C VAL A 59 -6.28 -16.27 8.75
N ILE A 60 -6.67 -15.59 9.82
CA ILE A 60 -7.98 -15.72 10.48
C ILE A 60 -8.80 -14.47 10.17
N ILE A 61 -10.03 -14.67 9.73
CA ILE A 61 -10.92 -13.57 9.36
C ILE A 61 -11.56 -13.01 10.63
N VAL A 62 -11.30 -11.73 10.91
CA VAL A 62 -11.95 -11.00 12.01
C VAL A 62 -13.41 -10.75 11.65
N PRO A 63 -14.38 -10.94 12.56
CA PRO A 63 -15.78 -10.57 12.33
C PRO A 63 -15.93 -9.06 12.11
N VAL A 64 -17.06 -8.62 11.57
CA VAL A 64 -17.38 -7.19 11.45
C VAL A 64 -17.42 -6.59 12.85
N MET A 65 -16.58 -5.57 13.07
CA MET A 65 -16.41 -4.93 14.37
C MET A 65 -15.96 -3.49 14.17
N LYS A 66 -16.70 -2.55 14.74
CA LYS A 66 -16.45 -1.10 14.62
C LYS A 66 -15.03 -0.75 15.06
N GLY A 67 -14.32 0.01 14.23
CA GLY A 67 -12.94 0.43 14.49
C GLY A 67 -11.88 -0.66 14.24
N ILE A 68 -12.28 -1.91 13.97
CA ILE A 68 -11.39 -3.03 13.64
C ILE A 68 -11.59 -3.45 12.18
N ARG A 69 -12.73 -4.02 11.86
CA ARG A 69 -13.15 -4.38 10.50
C ARG A 69 -14.48 -3.71 10.21
N ASN A 70 -14.42 -2.55 9.56
CA ASN A 70 -15.62 -1.87 9.08
C ASN A 70 -15.99 -2.39 7.68
N GLU A 71 -17.28 -2.61 7.45
CA GLU A 71 -17.84 -2.94 6.13
C GLU A 71 -19.00 -2.01 5.83
N ILE A 72 -19.12 -1.56 4.56
CA ILE A 72 -20.09 -0.52 4.15
C ILE A 72 -21.54 -0.91 4.47
N ASN A 73 -21.90 -2.18 4.34
CA ASN A 73 -23.25 -2.70 4.65
C ASN A 73 -23.19 -3.83 5.70
N GLY A 74 -22.07 -3.93 6.42
CA GLY A 74 -21.89 -4.95 7.44
C GLY A 74 -22.49 -4.51 8.77
N SER A 75 -23.31 -5.37 9.37
CA SER A 75 -23.78 -5.22 10.75
C SER A 75 -22.90 -6.01 11.71
N GLU A 76 -22.65 -5.44 12.88
CA GLU A 76 -21.99 -6.17 13.95
C GLU A 76 -22.91 -7.28 14.47
N ASN A 77 -22.36 -8.45 14.70
CA ASN A 77 -23.04 -9.58 15.31
C ASN A 77 -22.32 -9.94 16.62
N PRO A 78 -22.89 -9.58 17.78
CA PRO A 78 -22.26 -9.85 19.08
C PRO A 78 -22.00 -11.34 19.36
N ALA A 79 -22.86 -12.23 18.88
CA ALA A 79 -22.68 -13.67 19.05
C ALA A 79 -21.48 -14.20 18.22
N GLU A 80 -21.33 -13.73 16.98
CA GLU A 80 -20.18 -14.05 16.11
C GLU A 80 -18.89 -13.49 16.71
N GLN A 81 -18.93 -12.26 17.22
CA GLN A 81 -17.77 -11.66 17.90
C GLN A 81 -17.38 -12.45 19.15
N GLN A 82 -18.35 -12.89 19.95
CA GLN A 82 -18.09 -13.67 21.15
C GLN A 82 -17.48 -15.04 20.81
N ALA A 83 -18.05 -15.75 19.86
CA ALA A 83 -17.54 -17.03 19.39
C ALA A 83 -16.12 -16.92 18.83
N PHE A 84 -15.84 -15.84 18.07
CA PHE A 84 -14.50 -15.54 17.57
C PHE A 84 -13.48 -15.40 18.70
N PHE A 85 -13.78 -14.62 19.74
CA PHE A 85 -12.83 -14.46 20.85
C PHE A 85 -12.63 -15.73 21.66
N GLU A 86 -13.67 -16.55 21.83
CA GLU A 86 -13.54 -17.88 22.48
C GLU A 86 -12.62 -18.79 21.67
N GLU A 87 -12.73 -18.81 20.34
CA GLU A 87 -11.83 -19.54 19.44
C GLU A 87 -10.41 -19.00 19.55
N MET A 88 -10.22 -17.67 19.52
CA MET A 88 -8.90 -17.05 19.61
C MET A 88 -8.21 -17.30 20.97
N GLN A 89 -8.95 -17.35 22.06
CA GLN A 89 -8.38 -17.70 23.37
C GLN A 89 -7.86 -19.16 23.40
N ASN A 90 -8.49 -20.07 22.68
CA ASN A 90 -8.03 -21.47 22.54
C ASN A 90 -6.76 -21.59 21.66
N GLU A 91 -6.40 -20.57 20.89
CA GLU A 91 -5.13 -20.55 20.14
C GLU A 91 -3.92 -20.40 21.08
N HIS A 92 -4.08 -19.86 22.28
CA HIS A 92 -3.02 -19.64 23.26
C HIS A 92 -1.84 -18.84 22.68
N PHE A 93 -2.10 -17.66 22.16
CA PHE A 93 -1.06 -16.79 21.61
C PHE A 93 -0.01 -16.41 22.67
N ASP A 94 1.27 -16.55 22.32
CA ASP A 94 2.36 -16.03 23.15
C ASP A 94 2.43 -14.52 23.07
N ILE A 95 2.20 -13.96 21.87
CA ILE A 95 2.22 -12.52 21.61
C ILE A 95 1.03 -12.14 20.72
N ALA A 96 0.32 -11.07 21.06
CA ALA A 96 -0.64 -10.41 20.21
C ALA A 96 -0.16 -8.98 19.92
N ILE A 97 -0.05 -8.63 18.64
CA ILE A 97 0.43 -7.34 18.18
C ILE A 97 -0.65 -6.69 17.35
N HIS A 98 -0.85 -5.37 17.46
CA HIS A 98 -1.60 -4.65 16.45
C HIS A 98 -0.74 -3.64 15.69
N PHE A 99 -0.98 -3.59 14.38
CA PHE A 99 -0.50 -2.58 13.45
C PHE A 99 -1.68 -1.76 12.91
N GLN A 100 -2.62 -1.38 13.79
CA GLN A 100 -3.88 -0.78 13.38
C GLN A 100 -4.33 0.34 14.30
N GLY A 101 -4.50 1.53 13.72
CA GLY A 101 -5.05 2.69 14.44
C GLY A 101 -4.16 3.17 15.58
N ASN A 102 -4.78 3.90 16.51
CA ASN A 102 -4.13 4.58 17.62
C ASN A 102 -4.31 3.87 18.97
N GLY A 103 -4.78 2.64 18.98
CA GLY A 103 -5.02 1.85 20.19
C GLY A 103 -6.45 1.91 20.74
N ILE A 104 -7.26 2.95 20.46
CA ILE A 104 -8.61 3.09 21.04
C ILE A 104 -9.49 1.85 20.80
N SER A 105 -9.49 1.31 19.58
CA SER A 105 -10.24 0.09 19.25
C SER A 105 -9.38 -1.17 19.30
N ALA A 106 -8.10 -1.06 18.95
CA ALA A 106 -7.22 -2.20 18.83
C ALA A 106 -6.78 -2.78 20.18
N ASN A 107 -6.55 -1.94 21.21
CA ASN A 107 -6.12 -2.42 22.51
C ASN A 107 -7.20 -3.25 23.23
N PRO A 108 -8.48 -2.82 23.32
CA PRO A 108 -9.56 -3.67 23.82
C PRO A 108 -9.69 -5.00 23.06
N PHE A 109 -9.48 -4.98 21.74
CA PHE A 109 -9.48 -6.19 20.93
C PHE A 109 -8.34 -7.14 21.34
N LEU A 110 -7.09 -6.63 21.47
CA LEU A 110 -5.95 -7.42 21.90
C LEU A 110 -6.14 -8.02 23.29
N ASN A 111 -6.66 -7.23 24.23
CA ASN A 111 -6.90 -7.68 25.62
C ASN A 111 -7.88 -8.88 25.66
N ARG A 112 -8.87 -8.90 24.76
CA ARG A 112 -9.82 -10.02 24.65
C ARG A 112 -9.20 -11.30 24.09
N LEU A 113 -8.08 -11.23 23.38
CA LEU A 113 -7.37 -12.44 22.86
C LEU A 113 -6.71 -13.24 23.99
N LYS A 114 -6.46 -12.63 25.17
CA LYS A 114 -5.76 -13.23 26.33
C LYS A 114 -4.38 -13.81 25.98
N ALA A 115 -3.66 -13.14 25.07
CA ALA A 115 -2.27 -13.48 24.79
C ALA A 115 -1.38 -13.28 26.03
N ALA A 116 -0.25 -14.00 26.09
CA ALA A 116 0.69 -13.84 27.20
C ALA A 116 1.42 -12.49 27.20
N LEU A 117 1.50 -11.83 26.03
CA LEU A 117 2.04 -10.48 25.87
C LEU A 117 1.23 -9.72 24.78
N THR A 118 0.79 -8.51 25.10
CA THR A 118 0.09 -7.62 24.17
C THR A 118 0.97 -6.43 23.80
N VAL A 119 1.05 -6.10 22.49
CA VAL A 119 2.00 -5.11 21.96
C VAL A 119 1.31 -4.21 20.93
N GLY A 120 1.56 -2.90 20.96
CA GLY A 120 0.95 -2.03 19.94
C GLY A 120 1.18 -0.55 20.15
N LEU A 121 0.24 0.23 19.63
CA LEU A 121 0.18 1.68 19.72
C LEU A 121 -0.79 2.12 20.82
N THR A 122 -0.60 3.30 21.38
CA THR A 122 -1.50 3.84 22.41
C THR A 122 -1.69 5.34 22.29
N THR A 123 -2.80 5.82 22.81
CA THR A 123 -3.10 7.22 23.11
C THR A 123 -3.62 7.32 24.55
N GLU A 124 -3.77 8.54 25.08
CA GLU A 124 -4.24 8.75 26.44
C GLU A 124 -5.61 8.09 26.74
N SER A 125 -6.48 8.01 25.74
CA SER A 125 -7.82 7.42 25.87
C SER A 125 -7.88 5.93 25.52
N ALA A 126 -6.76 5.31 25.14
CA ALA A 126 -6.72 3.89 24.80
C ALA A 126 -6.61 3.02 26.07
N GLU A 127 -7.22 1.83 26.07
CA GLU A 127 -6.99 0.85 27.11
C GLU A 127 -5.52 0.45 27.18
N PRO A 128 -4.96 0.21 28.39
CA PRO A 128 -3.57 -0.22 28.53
C PRO A 128 -3.38 -1.62 27.95
N ILE A 129 -2.19 -1.84 27.40
CA ILE A 129 -1.62 -3.13 26.96
C ILE A 129 -0.21 -3.25 27.54
N ASP A 130 0.39 -4.45 27.49
CA ASP A 130 1.65 -4.73 28.18
C ASP A 130 2.83 -3.88 27.68
N ARG A 131 2.94 -3.70 26.36
CA ARG A 131 3.97 -2.86 25.75
C ARG A 131 3.38 -2.01 24.64
N SER A 132 3.61 -0.70 24.71
CA SER A 132 3.11 0.22 23.70
C SER A 132 4.04 1.39 23.46
N ILE A 133 3.91 1.99 22.26
CA ILE A 133 4.50 3.28 21.94
C ILE A 133 3.38 4.29 21.65
N PRO A 134 3.60 5.59 21.89
CA PRO A 134 2.62 6.62 21.56
C PRO A 134 2.30 6.66 20.07
N PHE A 135 1.04 6.89 19.73
CA PHE A 135 0.62 7.14 18.36
C PHE A 135 0.80 8.63 18.02
N TYR A 136 1.58 8.90 16.99
CA TYR A 136 1.67 10.21 16.35
C TYR A 136 1.13 10.15 14.93
N TYR A 137 0.26 11.08 14.55
CA TYR A 137 -0.38 11.03 13.24
C TYR A 137 0.64 11.19 12.10
N TYR A 138 1.47 12.24 12.14
CA TYR A 138 2.48 12.50 11.11
C TYR A 138 3.76 11.71 11.36
N GLN A 139 3.68 10.43 11.04
CA GLN A 139 4.80 9.50 11.14
C GLN A 139 4.68 8.47 10.01
N SER A 140 5.80 8.06 9.40
CA SER A 140 5.79 6.97 8.43
C SER A 140 5.20 5.70 9.04
N GLU A 141 4.17 5.13 8.40
CA GLU A 141 3.55 3.87 8.84
C GLU A 141 4.57 2.72 8.91
N VAL A 142 5.50 2.65 7.94
CA VAL A 142 6.57 1.63 7.94
C VAL A 142 7.43 1.76 9.20
N LEU A 143 7.92 2.97 9.51
CA LEU A 143 8.77 3.19 10.68
C LEU A 143 8.00 2.96 11.98
N ARG A 144 6.75 3.42 12.06
CA ARG A 144 5.85 3.20 13.19
C ARG A 144 5.72 1.70 13.52
N TYR A 145 5.48 0.87 12.52
CA TYR A 145 5.31 -0.57 12.76
C TYR A 145 6.62 -1.29 13.04
N LEU A 146 7.73 -0.79 12.52
CA LEU A 146 9.06 -1.26 12.91
C LEU A 146 9.38 -0.91 14.38
N GLU A 147 8.97 0.27 14.87
CA GLU A 147 9.09 0.62 16.30
C GLU A 147 8.24 -0.31 17.17
N VAL A 148 7.00 -0.61 16.76
CA VAL A 148 6.15 -1.59 17.48
C VAL A 148 6.80 -2.97 17.49
N ALA A 149 7.32 -3.46 16.35
CA ALA A 149 8.04 -4.72 16.29
C ALA A 149 9.31 -4.71 17.16
N GLY A 150 9.96 -3.56 17.30
CA GLY A 150 11.10 -3.35 18.19
C GLY A 150 10.79 -3.62 19.66
N LEU A 151 9.54 -3.48 20.12
CA LEU A 151 9.11 -3.79 21.47
C LEU A 151 9.25 -5.29 21.84
N ILE A 152 9.35 -6.15 20.83
CA ILE A 152 9.63 -7.59 20.97
C ILE A 152 11.00 -7.97 20.40
N ASP A 153 11.94 -7.02 20.37
CA ASP A 153 13.32 -7.17 19.88
C ASP A 153 13.43 -7.51 18.38
N ALA A 154 12.35 -7.44 17.60
CA ALA A 154 12.38 -7.66 16.18
C ALA A 154 12.92 -6.42 15.45
N LYS A 155 14.01 -6.60 14.68
CA LYS A 155 14.73 -5.53 13.98
C LYS A 155 15.07 -5.92 12.56
N THR A 156 15.11 -4.93 11.68
CA THR A 156 15.55 -5.07 10.29
C THR A 156 16.12 -3.76 9.79
N ASP A 157 16.98 -3.81 8.79
CA ASP A 157 17.45 -2.68 7.99
C ASP A 157 16.64 -2.52 6.69
N CYS A 158 15.74 -3.48 6.38
CA CYS A 158 14.86 -3.42 5.21
C CYS A 158 13.57 -2.66 5.57
N VAL A 159 13.40 -1.51 4.92
CA VAL A 159 12.21 -0.64 5.11
C VAL A 159 11.24 -0.69 3.93
N GLU A 160 11.59 -1.37 2.84
CA GLU A 160 10.68 -1.51 1.71
C GLU A 160 9.82 -2.78 1.86
N PRO A 161 8.49 -2.66 1.62
CA PRO A 161 7.61 -3.83 1.62
C PRO A 161 8.02 -4.82 0.54
N GLN A 162 7.91 -6.12 0.83
CA GLN A 162 8.26 -7.17 -0.12
C GLN A 162 7.22 -8.28 -0.11
N ILE A 163 6.79 -8.70 -1.31
CA ILE A 163 5.99 -9.91 -1.54
C ILE A 163 6.61 -10.74 -2.66
N LYS A 164 6.30 -12.03 -2.67
CA LYS A 164 6.63 -12.91 -3.80
C LYS A 164 5.46 -13.01 -4.75
N VAL A 165 5.72 -12.83 -6.03
CA VAL A 165 4.83 -13.28 -7.11
C VAL A 165 5.05 -14.77 -7.28
N LEU A 166 3.96 -15.54 -7.29
CA LEU A 166 3.98 -17.00 -7.34
C LEU A 166 3.73 -17.49 -8.78
N ASP A 167 4.06 -18.75 -9.06
CA ASP A 167 3.90 -19.34 -10.39
C ASP A 167 2.45 -19.26 -10.89
N GLN A 168 1.48 -19.45 -10.01
CA GLN A 168 0.05 -19.29 -10.34
C GLN A 168 -0.32 -17.88 -10.81
N ASP A 169 0.31 -16.85 -10.23
CA ASP A 169 0.07 -15.44 -10.60
C ASP A 169 0.67 -15.15 -11.98
N ALA A 170 1.85 -15.70 -12.26
CA ALA A 170 2.51 -15.59 -13.55
C ALA A 170 1.73 -16.33 -14.65
N GLU A 171 1.19 -17.49 -14.36
CA GLU A 171 0.35 -18.25 -15.31
C GLU A 171 -0.96 -17.51 -15.61
N GLU A 172 -1.58 -16.85 -14.62
CA GLU A 172 -2.80 -16.05 -14.80
C GLU A 172 -2.62 -14.96 -15.86
N ILE A 173 -1.45 -14.31 -15.92
CA ILE A 173 -1.18 -13.19 -16.84
C ILE A 173 -0.46 -13.61 -18.14
N LYS A 174 -0.18 -14.88 -18.33
CA LYS A 174 0.59 -15.40 -19.48
C LYS A 174 0.00 -15.00 -20.83
N GLY A 175 -1.33 -15.05 -20.96
CA GLY A 175 -2.02 -14.60 -22.17
C GLY A 175 -1.78 -13.12 -22.47
N LEU A 176 -1.79 -12.27 -21.46
CA LEU A 176 -1.48 -10.84 -21.58
C LEU A 176 -0.03 -10.61 -22.00
N LEU A 177 0.92 -11.30 -21.37
CA LEU A 177 2.35 -11.16 -21.71
C LEU A 177 2.65 -11.64 -23.12
N ASN A 178 2.00 -12.72 -23.58
CA ASN A 178 2.11 -13.20 -24.95
C ASN A 178 1.54 -12.18 -25.95
N PHE A 179 0.40 -11.55 -25.63
CA PHE A 179 -0.18 -10.49 -26.45
C PHE A 179 0.74 -9.27 -26.57
N LEU A 180 1.44 -8.91 -25.50
CA LEU A 180 2.40 -7.81 -25.48
C LEU A 180 3.68 -8.11 -26.29
N ASP A 181 3.95 -9.35 -26.61
CA ASP A 181 5.13 -9.80 -27.40
C ASP A 181 6.44 -9.19 -26.90
N LYS A 182 6.67 -9.28 -25.58
CA LYS A 182 7.87 -8.75 -24.89
C LYS A 182 8.05 -7.23 -24.98
N LYS A 183 7.09 -6.48 -25.50
CA LYS A 183 7.19 -5.02 -25.50
C LYS A 183 7.16 -4.48 -24.08
N PRO A 184 8.03 -3.50 -23.73
CA PRO A 184 7.99 -2.88 -22.42
C PRO A 184 6.67 -2.12 -22.23
N PHE A 185 6.10 -2.21 -21.02
CA PHE A 185 4.83 -1.56 -20.74
C PHE A 185 4.86 -0.79 -19.41
N VAL A 186 4.04 0.25 -19.36
CA VAL A 186 3.78 1.07 -18.19
C VAL A 186 2.36 0.82 -17.72
N VAL A 187 2.19 0.69 -16.39
CA VAL A 187 0.87 0.55 -15.78
C VAL A 187 0.40 1.89 -15.22
N LEU A 188 -0.82 2.28 -15.56
CA LEU A 188 -1.52 3.45 -15.03
C LEU A 188 -2.70 2.99 -14.16
N ASN A 189 -2.78 3.49 -12.92
CA ASN A 189 -3.94 3.29 -12.04
C ASN A 189 -4.62 4.63 -11.76
N PRO A 190 -5.72 4.97 -12.46
CA PRO A 190 -6.26 6.32 -12.45
C PRO A 190 -7.16 6.65 -11.26
N PHE A 191 -7.74 5.66 -10.60
CA PHE A 191 -8.77 5.88 -9.59
C PHE A 191 -8.29 5.60 -8.17
N ALA A 192 -9.01 6.16 -7.20
CA ALA A 192 -8.82 5.96 -5.78
C ALA A 192 -10.18 5.89 -5.08
N VAL A 193 -10.29 5.07 -4.04
CA VAL A 193 -11.53 4.98 -3.22
C VAL A 193 -11.87 6.34 -2.61
N ASP A 194 -10.87 7.08 -2.15
CA ASP A 194 -11.05 8.47 -1.71
C ASP A 194 -10.73 9.41 -2.86
N ILE A 195 -11.76 10.09 -3.39
CA ILE A 195 -11.65 11.02 -4.52
C ILE A 195 -10.63 12.15 -4.26
N ARG A 196 -10.37 12.50 -2.99
CA ARG A 196 -9.39 13.51 -2.61
C ARG A 196 -7.97 13.12 -3.05
N ARG A 197 -7.70 11.83 -3.22
CA ARG A 197 -6.41 11.25 -3.68
C ARG A 197 -6.38 10.96 -5.18
N ALA A 198 -7.51 11.09 -5.87
CA ALA A 198 -7.60 10.82 -7.30
C ALA A 198 -7.09 12.01 -8.12
N TRP A 199 -6.15 11.76 -9.04
CA TRP A 199 -5.76 12.74 -10.03
C TRP A 199 -6.85 12.87 -11.11
N ALA A 200 -6.95 14.05 -11.75
CA ALA A 200 -7.99 14.28 -12.74
C ALA A 200 -7.92 13.25 -13.88
N ALA A 201 -9.02 12.54 -14.13
CA ALA A 201 -9.09 11.48 -15.15
C ALA A 201 -8.67 11.96 -16.54
N GLY A 202 -8.95 13.26 -16.87
CA GLY A 202 -8.56 13.88 -18.12
C GLY A 202 -7.04 13.98 -18.37
N ASN A 203 -6.24 13.87 -17.32
CA ASN A 203 -4.78 13.93 -17.43
C ASN A 203 -4.16 12.61 -17.88
N TYR A 204 -4.89 11.49 -17.71
CA TYR A 204 -4.34 10.16 -18.04
C TYR A 204 -4.26 9.90 -19.54
N ALA A 205 -5.22 10.36 -20.35
CA ALA A 205 -5.18 10.17 -21.81
C ALA A 205 -3.95 10.83 -22.46
N PRO A 206 -3.63 12.12 -22.23
CA PRO A 206 -2.42 12.74 -22.79
C PRO A 206 -1.12 12.18 -22.19
N LEU A 207 -1.12 11.70 -20.93
CA LEU A 207 0.02 11.01 -20.35
C LEU A 207 0.26 9.66 -21.03
N ALA A 208 -0.80 8.90 -21.25
CA ALA A 208 -0.74 7.59 -21.90
C ALA A 208 -0.29 7.70 -23.38
N ASP A 209 -0.81 8.70 -24.11
CA ASP A 209 -0.35 8.96 -25.48
C ASP A 209 1.14 9.32 -25.53
N TRP A 210 1.61 10.13 -24.61
CA TRP A 210 3.04 10.45 -24.50
C TRP A 210 3.89 9.19 -24.22
N LEU A 211 3.46 8.29 -23.35
CA LEU A 211 4.15 7.01 -23.10
C LEU A 211 4.20 6.13 -24.36
N LYS A 212 3.11 6.09 -25.12
CA LYS A 212 3.03 5.38 -26.42
C LYS A 212 4.03 5.97 -27.43
N GLU A 213 4.13 7.30 -27.52
CA GLU A 213 5.11 8.00 -28.37
C GLU A 213 6.56 7.69 -27.98
N LYS A 214 6.81 7.38 -26.69
CA LYS A 214 8.13 6.94 -26.18
C LYS A 214 8.41 5.44 -26.42
N GLY A 215 7.48 4.70 -27.01
CA GLY A 215 7.65 3.29 -27.37
C GLY A 215 7.17 2.27 -26.34
N PHE A 216 6.44 2.71 -25.32
CA PHE A 216 5.89 1.81 -24.30
C PHE A 216 4.46 1.40 -24.65
N GLU A 217 4.09 0.16 -24.35
CA GLU A 217 2.70 -0.21 -24.25
C GLU A 217 2.12 0.37 -22.94
N VAL A 218 0.81 0.67 -22.93
CA VAL A 218 0.12 1.22 -21.77
C VAL A 218 -1.00 0.31 -21.34
N LEU A 219 -0.95 -0.10 -20.08
CA LEU A 219 -1.98 -0.86 -19.40
C LEU A 219 -2.64 0.01 -18.35
N PHE A 220 -3.96 0.03 -18.33
CA PHE A 220 -4.73 0.58 -17.22
C PHE A 220 -5.19 -0.53 -16.29
N THR A 221 -5.09 -0.31 -14.98
CA THR A 221 -5.57 -1.23 -13.96
C THR A 221 -6.57 -0.53 -13.03
N GLY A 222 -7.43 -1.34 -12.40
CA GLY A 222 -8.45 -0.88 -11.47
C GLY A 222 -9.38 -2.01 -11.05
N SER A 223 -10.36 -1.70 -10.23
CA SER A 223 -11.44 -2.63 -9.89
C SER A 223 -12.37 -2.88 -11.09
N LYS A 224 -13.28 -3.85 -10.94
CA LYS A 224 -14.29 -4.13 -11.95
C LYS A 224 -15.24 -2.95 -12.16
N GLU A 225 -15.54 -2.24 -11.09
CA GLU A 225 -16.43 -1.06 -11.08
C GLU A 225 -15.80 0.13 -11.80
N GLU A 226 -14.46 0.21 -11.82
CA GLU A 226 -13.70 1.28 -12.47
C GLU A 226 -13.50 1.06 -13.98
N LYS A 227 -13.90 -0.11 -14.50
CA LYS A 227 -13.68 -0.51 -15.88
C LYS A 227 -14.24 0.50 -16.89
N GLU A 228 -15.47 0.95 -16.71
CA GLU A 228 -16.12 1.91 -17.60
C GLU A 228 -15.40 3.26 -17.59
N GLY A 229 -14.98 3.74 -16.41
CA GLY A 229 -14.20 4.97 -16.28
C GLY A 229 -12.86 4.90 -17.01
N VAL A 230 -12.19 3.74 -16.97
CA VAL A 230 -10.97 3.51 -17.76
C VAL A 230 -11.27 3.47 -19.26
N ASP A 231 -12.35 2.81 -19.70
CA ASP A 231 -12.76 2.79 -21.11
C ASP A 231 -13.02 4.23 -21.64
N GLN A 232 -13.62 5.10 -20.80
CA GLN A 232 -13.80 6.52 -21.12
C GLN A 232 -12.47 7.29 -21.23
N ILE A 233 -11.45 6.96 -20.42
CA ILE A 233 -10.10 7.55 -20.56
C ILE A 233 -9.49 7.09 -21.89
N ILE A 234 -9.52 5.80 -22.16
CA ILE A 234 -8.95 5.21 -23.38
C ILE A 234 -9.62 5.76 -24.64
N SER A 235 -10.93 6.01 -24.61
CA SER A 235 -11.66 6.59 -25.75
C SER A 235 -11.20 8.00 -26.13
N LYS A 236 -10.54 8.72 -25.22
CA LYS A 236 -9.98 10.06 -25.46
C LYS A 236 -8.51 10.03 -25.90
N MET A 237 -7.87 8.86 -25.90
CA MET A 237 -6.51 8.69 -26.38
C MET A 237 -6.45 8.68 -27.91
N LYS A 238 -5.32 9.15 -28.46
CA LYS A 238 -4.97 9.02 -29.89
C LYS A 238 -4.50 7.59 -30.21
N ASN A 239 -3.90 6.92 -29.23
CA ASN A 239 -3.33 5.59 -29.35
C ASN A 239 -4.17 4.56 -28.57
N LYS A 240 -4.00 3.27 -28.89
CA LYS A 240 -4.66 2.18 -28.17
C LYS A 240 -3.93 1.89 -26.86
N ALA A 241 -4.70 1.56 -25.82
CA ALA A 241 -4.20 1.04 -24.55
C ALA A 241 -5.02 -0.19 -24.13
N ILE A 242 -4.53 -0.93 -23.13
CA ILE A 242 -5.17 -2.15 -22.64
C ILE A 242 -5.86 -1.83 -21.31
N ASN A 243 -7.14 -2.15 -21.21
CA ASN A 243 -7.91 -2.08 -19.98
C ASN A 243 -7.88 -3.44 -19.28
N THR A 244 -7.21 -3.55 -18.13
CA THR A 244 -7.13 -4.77 -17.31
C THR A 244 -8.00 -4.70 -16.05
N CYS A 245 -8.89 -3.72 -15.93
CA CYS A 245 -9.75 -3.55 -14.76
C CYS A 245 -10.63 -4.79 -14.52
N GLY A 246 -10.54 -5.33 -13.30
CA GLY A 246 -11.31 -6.50 -12.87
C GLY A 246 -11.01 -7.80 -13.63
N SER A 247 -9.95 -7.86 -14.44
CA SER A 247 -9.62 -9.03 -15.25
C SER A 247 -8.68 -10.02 -14.56
N VAL A 248 -8.06 -9.63 -13.45
CA VAL A 248 -7.10 -10.47 -12.72
C VAL A 248 -7.36 -10.42 -11.22
N THR A 249 -6.86 -11.44 -10.53
CA THR A 249 -6.80 -11.48 -9.06
C THR A 249 -5.75 -10.47 -8.54
N LEU A 250 -5.68 -10.26 -7.21
CA LEU A 250 -4.59 -9.48 -6.61
C LEU A 250 -3.21 -10.11 -6.86
N GLY A 251 -3.12 -11.44 -6.98
CA GLY A 251 -1.91 -12.14 -7.37
C GLY A 251 -1.52 -11.84 -8.80
N GLY A 252 -2.49 -11.94 -9.73
CA GLY A 252 -2.29 -11.56 -11.13
C GLY A 252 -1.93 -10.08 -11.30
N LEU A 253 -2.54 -9.18 -10.51
CA LEU A 253 -2.15 -7.77 -10.48
C LEU A 253 -0.70 -7.62 -10.03
N ALA A 254 -0.27 -8.30 -8.97
CA ALA A 254 1.13 -8.28 -8.52
C ALA A 254 2.08 -8.74 -9.64
N ALA A 255 1.69 -9.78 -10.39
CA ALA A 255 2.47 -10.27 -11.53
C ALA A 255 2.52 -9.25 -12.69
N ILE A 256 1.40 -8.58 -13.02
CA ILE A 256 1.40 -7.48 -14.01
C ILE A 256 2.36 -6.37 -13.57
N LEU A 257 2.23 -5.93 -12.31
CA LEU A 257 3.05 -4.84 -11.79
C LEU A 257 4.53 -5.21 -11.76
N GLN A 258 4.90 -6.45 -11.39
CA GLN A 258 6.29 -6.93 -11.40
C GLN A 258 6.94 -6.90 -12.79
N ASN A 259 6.15 -7.16 -13.84
CA ASN A 259 6.62 -7.16 -15.23
C ASN A 259 6.58 -5.77 -15.89
N ALA A 260 5.99 -4.77 -15.25
CA ALA A 260 5.96 -3.40 -15.74
C ALA A 260 7.32 -2.72 -15.56
N VAL A 261 7.70 -1.87 -16.52
CA VAL A 261 8.92 -1.03 -16.39
C VAL A 261 8.69 0.18 -15.49
N LEU A 262 7.43 0.59 -15.31
CA LEU A 262 7.02 1.71 -14.48
C LEU A 262 5.55 1.58 -14.10
N VAL A 263 5.19 2.01 -12.89
CA VAL A 263 3.80 2.18 -12.45
C VAL A 263 3.57 3.64 -12.08
N ILE A 264 2.48 4.25 -12.59
CA ILE A 264 2.06 5.61 -12.24
C ILE A 264 0.67 5.53 -11.61
N SER A 265 0.55 6.00 -10.39
CA SER A 265 -0.70 5.92 -9.61
C SER A 265 -0.79 7.00 -8.55
N GLY A 266 -1.99 7.37 -8.16
CA GLY A 266 -2.21 8.03 -6.87
C GLY A 266 -1.80 7.14 -5.69
N ASP A 267 -1.83 7.69 -4.47
CA ASP A 267 -1.58 6.95 -3.23
C ASP A 267 -2.71 5.94 -2.96
N THR A 268 -2.56 4.73 -3.51
CA THR A 268 -3.55 3.65 -3.53
C THR A 268 -2.91 2.29 -3.34
N GLY A 269 -3.74 1.26 -3.11
CA GLY A 269 -3.26 -0.13 -2.97
C GLY A 269 -2.35 -0.62 -4.11
N PRO A 270 -2.68 -0.41 -5.39
CA PRO A 270 -1.82 -0.75 -6.52
C PRO A 270 -0.44 -0.09 -6.51
N LEU A 271 -0.31 1.17 -6.04
CA LEU A 271 0.99 1.82 -5.89
C LEU A 271 1.87 1.12 -4.86
N HIS A 272 1.30 0.79 -3.69
CA HIS A 272 2.01 0.05 -2.65
C HIS A 272 2.35 -1.38 -3.09
N LEU A 273 1.47 -2.01 -3.87
CA LEU A 273 1.72 -3.34 -4.43
C LEU A 273 2.87 -3.32 -5.43
N ALA A 274 2.94 -2.29 -6.30
CA ALA A 274 4.07 -2.08 -7.21
C ALA A 274 5.40 -1.93 -6.45
N ARG A 275 5.40 -1.18 -5.34
CA ARG A 275 6.57 -1.09 -4.45
C ARG A 275 6.95 -2.44 -3.87
N ALA A 276 5.95 -3.20 -3.41
CA ALA A 276 6.17 -4.51 -2.79
C ALA A 276 6.71 -5.59 -3.74
N VAL A 277 6.53 -5.42 -5.06
CA VAL A 277 7.16 -6.27 -6.09
C VAL A 277 8.39 -5.61 -6.72
N ASN A 278 8.92 -4.56 -6.11
CA ASN A 278 10.15 -3.84 -6.50
C ASN A 278 10.10 -3.21 -7.90
N THR A 279 8.93 -2.75 -8.33
CA THR A 279 8.76 -2.05 -9.61
C THR A 279 8.97 -0.55 -9.44
N PRO A 280 9.66 0.14 -10.35
CA PRO A 280 9.76 1.59 -10.34
C PRO A 280 8.38 2.26 -10.30
N THR A 281 8.22 3.33 -9.50
CA THR A 281 6.93 4.02 -9.37
C THR A 281 7.05 5.53 -9.46
N VAL A 282 6.05 6.15 -10.11
CA VAL A 282 5.70 7.57 -9.91
C VAL A 282 4.41 7.60 -9.11
N GLY A 283 4.50 8.02 -7.86
CA GLY A 283 3.35 8.14 -6.95
C GLY A 283 2.88 9.58 -6.86
N LEU A 284 1.57 9.80 -7.02
CA LEU A 284 0.95 11.10 -6.86
C LEU A 284 0.43 11.22 -5.43
N TYR A 285 1.04 12.10 -4.65
CA TYR A 285 0.76 12.20 -3.22
C TYR A 285 0.20 13.57 -2.84
N TRP A 286 -0.82 13.55 -2.02
CA TRP A 286 -1.13 14.67 -1.16
C TRP A 286 -0.12 14.70 0.01
N ALA A 287 0.34 15.90 0.41
CA ALA A 287 1.44 16.04 1.37
C ALA A 287 1.30 15.22 2.67
N PRO A 288 0.15 15.22 3.39
CA PRO A 288 -0.03 14.37 4.58
C PRO A 288 0.15 12.88 4.29
N ASN A 289 -0.37 12.40 3.14
CA ASN A 289 -0.24 11.00 2.76
C ASN A 289 1.20 10.62 2.42
N LEU A 290 1.98 11.53 1.83
CA LEU A 290 3.40 11.27 1.60
C LEU A 290 4.15 11.03 2.91
N ILE A 291 3.85 11.80 3.96
CA ILE A 291 4.49 11.65 5.27
C ILE A 291 4.19 10.26 5.84
N ASN A 292 2.95 9.81 5.74
CA ASN A 292 2.50 8.58 6.38
C ASN A 292 2.81 7.34 5.53
N TRP A 293 2.55 7.38 4.21
CA TRP A 293 2.60 6.20 3.34
C TRP A 293 3.62 6.29 2.20
N GLY A 294 4.31 7.41 2.05
CA GLY A 294 5.30 7.60 0.99
C GLY A 294 6.47 6.63 1.06
N PRO A 295 7.21 6.48 -0.05
CA PRO A 295 8.41 5.67 -0.08
C PRO A 295 9.52 6.31 0.76
N LEU A 296 10.26 5.49 1.51
CA LEU A 296 11.44 5.94 2.27
C LEU A 296 12.71 6.01 1.39
N SER A 297 12.67 5.39 0.21
CA SER A 297 13.76 5.41 -0.77
C SER A 297 13.31 6.09 -2.07
N ARG A 298 14.20 6.91 -2.64
CA ARG A 298 14.00 7.52 -3.96
C ARG A 298 14.80 6.85 -5.08
N SER A 299 15.38 5.68 -4.84
CA SER A 299 16.20 4.97 -5.83
C SER A 299 15.43 4.63 -7.10
N ILE A 300 14.22 4.07 -6.93
CA ILE A 300 13.29 3.68 -8.00
C ILE A 300 11.87 4.23 -7.78
N HIS A 301 11.67 5.07 -6.77
CA HIS A 301 10.38 5.68 -6.49
C HIS A 301 10.46 7.20 -6.60
N ARG A 302 9.52 7.82 -7.31
CA ARG A 302 9.44 9.28 -7.50
C ARG A 302 8.09 9.77 -7.04
N PRO A 303 7.98 10.36 -5.83
CA PRO A 303 6.77 11.04 -5.43
C PRO A 303 6.65 12.38 -6.18
N VAL A 304 5.49 12.65 -6.75
CA VAL A 304 5.03 13.95 -7.22
C VAL A 304 4.01 14.46 -6.22
N ILE A 305 4.22 15.63 -5.65
CA ILE A 305 3.57 16.04 -4.42
C ILE A 305 2.69 17.27 -4.67
N SER A 306 1.44 17.17 -4.25
CA SER A 306 0.59 18.33 -4.00
C SER A 306 0.80 18.81 -2.56
N TRP A 307 1.14 20.08 -2.40
CA TRP A 307 1.35 20.71 -1.11
C TRP A 307 0.07 21.35 -0.54
N ASN A 308 -1.07 21.12 -1.15
CA ASN A 308 -2.36 21.57 -0.62
C ASN A 308 -2.69 20.82 0.68
N MET A 309 -2.61 21.50 1.82
CA MET A 309 -2.93 20.89 3.11
C MET A 309 -4.43 20.92 3.42
N ALA A 310 -5.11 22.00 3.04
CA ALA A 310 -6.50 22.27 3.37
C ALA A 310 -7.42 22.16 2.15
N CYS A 311 -8.69 21.88 2.41
CA CYS A 311 -9.73 21.98 1.40
C CYS A 311 -9.84 23.42 0.88
N PRO A 312 -9.76 23.63 -0.45
CA PRO A 312 -9.78 24.97 -1.03
C PRO A 312 -11.15 25.67 -0.92
N PHE A 313 -12.21 24.93 -0.55
CA PHE A 313 -13.55 25.49 -0.39
C PHE A 313 -13.89 25.85 1.05
N CYS A 314 -13.55 25.01 2.02
CA CYS A 314 -13.94 25.22 3.42
C CYS A 314 -12.76 25.44 4.38
N GLY A 315 -11.51 25.34 3.90
CA GLY A 315 -10.32 25.52 4.73
C GLY A 315 -10.04 24.38 5.73
N VAL A 316 -10.91 23.37 5.79
CA VAL A 316 -10.67 22.21 6.68
C VAL A 316 -9.45 21.45 6.19
N VAL A 317 -8.55 21.13 7.11
CA VAL A 317 -7.44 20.20 6.90
C VAL A 317 -7.96 18.79 7.20
N PRO A 318 -8.25 17.96 6.18
CA PRO A 318 -8.72 16.61 6.43
C PRO A 318 -7.64 15.81 7.16
N ASN A 319 -8.09 14.94 8.06
CA ASN A 319 -7.19 14.16 8.91
C ASN A 319 -6.32 15.02 9.84
N ASP A 320 -6.77 16.21 10.20
CA ASP A 320 -6.12 16.98 11.26
C ASP A 320 -6.05 16.10 12.52
N PRO A 321 -4.86 15.84 13.05
CA PRO A 321 -4.70 14.84 14.10
C PRO A 321 -5.28 15.24 15.46
N TYR A 322 -5.67 16.53 15.65
CA TYR A 322 -6.08 16.93 16.99
C TYR A 322 -7.02 18.15 17.04
N PRO A 323 -8.19 17.99 17.70
CA PRO A 323 -8.92 16.76 17.94
C PRO A 323 -9.60 16.27 16.65
N PHE A 324 -9.20 15.13 16.16
CA PHE A 324 -9.85 14.57 14.98
C PHE A 324 -11.25 14.06 15.33
N GLU A 325 -12.25 14.81 14.93
CA GLU A 325 -13.65 14.41 14.98
C GLU A 325 -14.14 14.18 13.55
N PRO A 326 -14.56 12.94 13.18
CA PRO A 326 -14.98 12.59 11.82
C PRO A 326 -16.12 13.47 11.27
N GLN A 327 -16.97 14.02 12.14
CA GLN A 327 -18.02 14.96 11.77
C GLN A 327 -17.47 16.31 11.27
N ASN A 328 -16.24 16.65 11.62
CA ASN A 328 -15.58 17.89 11.24
C ASN A 328 -14.74 17.73 9.96
N ASP A 329 -14.67 16.52 9.40
CA ASP A 329 -13.96 16.28 8.14
C ASP A 329 -14.68 16.98 6.96
N CYS A 330 -13.88 17.35 5.98
CA CYS A 330 -14.36 17.98 4.76
C CYS A 330 -15.32 17.08 3.98
N LYS A 331 -16.50 17.62 3.62
CA LYS A 331 -17.51 16.91 2.81
C LYS A 331 -17.39 17.20 1.30
N HIS A 332 -16.44 18.03 0.88
CA HIS A 332 -16.26 18.37 -0.52
C HIS A 332 -15.57 17.24 -1.29
N GLU A 333 -16.21 16.82 -2.37
CA GLU A 333 -15.66 15.83 -3.31
C GLU A 333 -14.69 16.48 -4.29
N ILE A 334 -13.52 16.85 -3.80
CA ILE A 334 -12.48 17.52 -4.59
C ILE A 334 -11.13 16.85 -4.43
N SER A 335 -10.42 16.71 -5.54
CA SER A 335 -9.05 16.21 -5.52
C SER A 335 -8.08 17.19 -4.86
N PHE A 336 -7.28 16.71 -3.91
CA PHE A 336 -6.19 17.46 -3.29
C PHE A 336 -4.86 17.32 -4.05
N VAL A 337 -4.82 16.46 -5.08
CA VAL A 337 -3.67 16.33 -6.00
C VAL A 337 -3.94 16.98 -7.37
N ARG A 338 -4.94 17.85 -7.46
CA ARG A 338 -5.37 18.52 -8.70
C ARG A 338 -4.34 19.47 -9.31
N ASP A 339 -3.44 20.01 -8.51
CA ASP A 339 -2.35 20.90 -8.90
C ASP A 339 -1.11 20.15 -9.42
N VAL A 340 -1.09 18.82 -9.30
CA VAL A 340 -0.06 18.00 -9.93
C VAL A 340 -0.22 18.08 -11.44
N THR A 341 0.78 18.64 -12.12
CA THR A 341 0.76 18.81 -13.58
C THR A 341 1.19 17.55 -14.32
N ILE A 342 0.76 17.41 -15.58
CA ILE A 342 1.19 16.30 -16.44
C ILE A 342 2.71 16.38 -16.66
N GLU A 343 3.26 17.57 -16.79
CA GLU A 343 4.69 17.81 -16.98
C GLU A 343 5.51 17.28 -15.81
N ALA A 344 5.10 17.57 -14.57
CA ALA A 344 5.79 17.04 -13.37
C ALA A 344 5.76 15.51 -13.32
N VAL A 345 4.65 14.88 -13.73
CA VAL A 345 4.53 13.42 -13.81
C VAL A 345 5.43 12.85 -14.91
N ARG A 346 5.49 13.50 -16.09
CA ARG A 346 6.39 13.12 -17.18
C ARG A 346 7.85 13.21 -16.79
N GLU A 347 8.27 14.30 -16.16
CA GLU A 347 9.65 14.49 -15.68
C GLU A 347 10.05 13.40 -14.68
N ALA A 348 9.15 13.06 -13.74
CA ALA A 348 9.38 12.00 -12.78
C ALA A 348 9.49 10.62 -13.46
N ALA A 349 8.66 10.36 -14.48
CA ALA A 349 8.68 9.13 -15.27
C ALA A 349 9.96 9.04 -16.12
N GLU A 350 10.37 10.10 -16.81
CA GLU A 350 11.62 10.16 -17.59
C GLU A 350 12.85 9.90 -16.72
N ALA A 351 12.86 10.43 -15.50
CA ALA A 351 13.97 10.21 -14.57
C ALA A 351 14.14 8.74 -14.16
N LEU A 352 13.11 7.90 -14.29
CA LEU A 352 13.15 6.47 -14.00
C LEU A 352 13.37 5.65 -15.27
N LEU A 353 12.63 5.94 -16.35
CA LEU A 353 12.66 5.18 -17.60
C LEU A 353 14.01 5.30 -18.33
N PHE A 354 14.65 6.47 -18.31
CA PHE A 354 15.86 6.77 -19.06
C PHE A 354 17.09 7.02 -18.16
N LYS A 355 17.08 6.45 -16.95
CA LYS A 355 18.16 6.64 -15.96
C LYS A 355 19.53 6.16 -16.46
N GLN A 356 19.60 5.10 -17.23
CA GLN A 356 20.86 4.56 -17.78
C GLN A 356 21.43 5.46 -18.87
N GLU A 357 20.61 5.94 -19.81
CA GLU A 357 21.04 6.86 -20.87
C GLU A 357 21.60 8.17 -20.31
N LYS A 358 20.90 8.76 -19.30
CA LYS A 358 21.41 9.97 -18.63
C LYS A 358 22.77 9.74 -17.94
N LYS A 359 22.97 8.57 -17.34
CA LYS A 359 24.25 8.22 -16.69
C LYS A 359 25.38 8.05 -17.70
N GLU A 360 25.11 7.47 -18.87
CA GLU A 360 26.07 7.35 -19.95
C GLU A 360 26.42 8.70 -20.61
N ILE A 361 25.41 9.56 -20.82
CA ILE A 361 25.59 10.91 -21.35
C ILE A 361 26.43 11.77 -20.37
N LEU A 362 26.12 11.71 -19.07
CA LEU A 362 26.90 12.40 -18.04
C LEU A 362 28.33 11.88 -17.98
N ASN A 363 28.55 10.58 -18.04
CA ASN A 363 29.89 9.99 -18.05
C ASN A 363 30.67 10.37 -19.31
N ARG A 364 30.05 10.37 -20.51
CA ARG A 364 30.66 10.86 -21.75
C ARG A 364 31.03 12.34 -21.67
N ASN A 365 30.15 13.17 -21.13
CA ASN A 365 30.39 14.60 -20.96
C ASN A 365 31.49 14.91 -19.92
N TYR A 366 31.54 14.13 -18.83
CA TYR A 366 32.64 14.22 -17.85
C TYR A 366 33.97 13.76 -18.43
N SER A 367 34.02 12.66 -19.18
CA SER A 367 35.21 12.17 -19.84
C SER A 367 35.73 13.19 -20.87
N ASN A 368 34.86 13.79 -21.66
CA ASN A 368 35.24 14.83 -22.62
C ASN A 368 35.72 16.14 -21.97
N LYS A 369 35.28 16.46 -20.75
CA LYS A 369 35.77 17.65 -19.99
C LYS A 369 37.10 17.40 -19.30
N ILE A 370 37.45 16.17 -18.94
CA ILE A 370 38.69 15.83 -18.23
C ILE A 370 39.81 15.47 -19.21
N TYR A 371 39.50 14.92 -20.36
CA TYR A 371 40.45 14.43 -21.36
C TYR A 371 40.43 15.21 -22.69
N GLY A 372 39.57 16.23 -22.80
CA GLY A 372 39.56 17.14 -23.96
C GLY A 372 40.65 18.21 -23.82
N LYS A 373 41.84 17.88 -24.31
CA LYS A 373 42.81 18.85 -24.77
C LYS A 373 42.78 18.88 -26.27
#